data_91b897886a7b7bd1363fc0702eee1da8
#
_entry.id   91b897886a7b7bd1363fc0702eee1da8
#
_cell.length_a   1.000
_cell.length_b   1.000
_cell.length_c   1.000
_cell.angle_alpha   90.00
_cell.angle_beta   90.00
_cell.angle_gamma   90.00
#
_symmetry.space_group_name_H-M   'P 1'
#
loop_
_entity.id
_entity.type
_entity.pdbx_description
1 polymer ?
#
loop_
_entity_poly.entity_id
_entity_poly.type
_entity_poly.pdbx_seq_one_letter_code
_entity_poly.pdbx_strand_id
1 'polypeptide(L)'
;MTTISKIDLKENRVVLSVSKVDNLLKRIFISLGCSSKKASEISEHLIDASLCGVESHGVFRVLQYVEWYKKGYLSTSAKPELKKLSPNTFEIDGGGGLGIPVMNFAFKKAISNSKKNSISAVAIKNVGHTGRLGFYADYAAEKGLMTILISGGNRKEWSQVAPYGGIEGKLPTNPWCIGFPGGLNGPVVLDFATSKIAGGLIYAAKSAGGLLPEGCIIDKKGNLTRNPDHYFDGGAILPFGKHKGFGLSLIAQLIAESMLGKVKKEANWLLITIKTSIYNTDNQLKELASEILSDVINCKTATGFRSIQIPGELERENKKKSNNKIYLPKKTWDQILTILPNIT
;
A
#
# COMPACT_ATOMS: atom_id res chain seq x y z
N MET A 1 -20.24 9.29 -6.24
CA MET A 1 -19.13 10.12 -5.74
C MET A 1 -17.84 9.65 -6.36
N THR A 2 -17.17 10.53 -7.06
CA THR A 2 -15.78 10.34 -7.41
C THR A 2 -14.99 10.30 -6.11
N THR A 3 -14.31 9.22 -5.84
CA THR A 3 -13.37 9.13 -4.71
C THR A 3 -12.43 10.33 -4.78
N ILE A 4 -12.27 11.05 -3.67
CA ILE A 4 -11.46 12.27 -3.51
C ILE A 4 -10.02 12.12 -4.02
N SER A 5 -9.58 10.88 -4.28
CA SER A 5 -8.23 10.52 -4.74
C SER A 5 -8.07 10.38 -6.26
N LYS A 6 -9.10 10.55 -7.07
CA LYS A 6 -8.98 10.42 -8.53
C LYS A 6 -8.84 11.80 -9.16
N ILE A 7 -7.64 12.09 -9.65
CA ILE A 7 -7.47 13.08 -10.71
C ILE A 7 -8.17 12.52 -11.94
N ASP A 8 -9.11 13.25 -12.48
CA ASP A 8 -9.79 12.88 -13.74
C ASP A 8 -8.83 13.16 -14.89
N LEU A 9 -7.90 12.24 -15.09
CA LEU A 9 -6.95 12.30 -16.19
C LEU A 9 -7.70 11.86 -17.45
N LYS A 10 -8.03 12.81 -18.31
CA LYS A 10 -8.53 12.58 -19.68
C LYS A 10 -7.42 12.01 -20.58
N GLU A 11 -6.86 10.89 -20.20
CA GLU A 11 -5.79 10.25 -20.95
C GLU A 11 -6.34 8.99 -21.65
N ASN A 12 -5.97 8.79 -22.93
CA ASN A 12 -6.28 7.58 -23.66
C ASN A 12 -5.71 6.37 -22.91
N ARG A 13 -6.55 5.39 -22.62
CA ARG A 13 -6.17 4.16 -21.92
C ARG A 13 -6.12 2.99 -22.89
N VAL A 14 -5.14 2.13 -22.73
CA VAL A 14 -5.07 0.83 -23.39
C VAL A 14 -5.66 -0.24 -22.49
N VAL A 15 -6.32 -1.22 -23.09
CA VAL A 15 -6.88 -2.38 -22.41
C VAL A 15 -6.02 -3.59 -22.69
N LEU A 16 -5.52 -4.22 -21.63
CA LEU A 16 -4.53 -5.29 -21.70
C LEU A 16 -5.04 -6.52 -20.96
N SER A 17 -4.74 -7.72 -21.48
CA SER A 17 -4.98 -8.95 -20.73
C SER A 17 -3.97 -9.10 -19.59
N VAL A 18 -4.39 -9.69 -18.49
CA VAL A 18 -3.51 -10.02 -17.35
C VAL A 18 -2.31 -10.85 -17.80
N SER A 19 -2.52 -11.86 -18.65
CA SER A 19 -1.46 -12.74 -19.16
C SER A 19 -0.37 -11.98 -19.93
N LYS A 20 -0.76 -11.02 -20.78
CA LYS A 20 0.19 -10.19 -21.53
C LYS A 20 1.04 -9.33 -20.59
N VAL A 21 0.41 -8.69 -19.59
CA VAL A 21 1.11 -7.87 -18.61
C VAL A 21 2.00 -8.71 -17.72
N ASP A 22 1.54 -9.85 -17.22
CA ASP A 22 2.31 -10.76 -16.36
C ASP A 22 3.59 -11.25 -17.05
N ASN A 23 3.47 -11.72 -18.28
CA ASN A 23 4.62 -12.16 -19.06
C ASN A 23 5.65 -11.05 -19.27
N LEU A 24 5.19 -9.83 -19.57
CA LEU A 24 6.08 -8.69 -19.77
C LEU A 24 6.78 -8.30 -18.46
N LEU A 25 6.05 -8.17 -17.36
CA LEU A 25 6.62 -7.81 -16.06
C LEU A 25 7.66 -8.84 -15.59
N LYS A 26 7.35 -10.14 -15.66
CA LYS A 26 8.30 -11.19 -15.30
C LYS A 26 9.59 -11.10 -16.11
N ARG A 27 9.50 -10.91 -17.43
CA ARG A 27 10.67 -10.74 -18.30
C ARG A 27 11.48 -9.50 -17.91
N ILE A 28 10.83 -8.37 -17.63
CA ILE A 28 11.51 -7.15 -17.16
C ILE A 28 12.30 -7.42 -15.87
N PHE A 29 11.68 -8.00 -14.84
CA PHE A 29 12.37 -8.20 -13.58
C PHE A 29 13.45 -9.27 -13.65
N ILE A 30 13.28 -10.32 -14.48
CA ILE A 30 14.32 -11.32 -14.74
C ILE A 30 15.51 -10.67 -15.44
N SER A 31 15.29 -9.82 -16.45
CA SER A 31 16.38 -9.13 -17.18
C SER A 31 17.19 -8.18 -16.28
N LEU A 32 16.58 -7.69 -15.20
CA LEU A 32 17.25 -6.89 -14.17
C LEU A 32 18.04 -7.73 -13.16
N GLY A 33 17.99 -9.07 -13.25
CA GLY A 33 18.69 -9.99 -12.35
C GLY A 33 17.85 -10.48 -11.17
N CYS A 34 16.55 -10.29 -11.16
CA CYS A 34 15.67 -10.93 -10.19
C CYS A 34 15.50 -12.41 -10.50
N SER A 35 15.41 -13.27 -9.46
CA SER A 35 15.00 -14.65 -9.64
C SER A 35 13.58 -14.76 -10.17
N SER A 36 13.23 -15.85 -10.88
CA SER A 36 11.89 -16.10 -11.41
C SER A 36 10.81 -16.02 -10.32
N LYS A 37 11.11 -16.48 -9.09
CA LYS A 37 10.20 -16.38 -7.95
C LYS A 37 9.93 -14.92 -7.58
N LYS A 38 10.97 -14.09 -7.43
CA LYS A 38 10.80 -12.66 -7.12
C LYS A 38 10.03 -11.94 -8.22
N ALA A 39 10.39 -12.19 -9.48
CA ALA A 39 9.71 -11.61 -10.63
C ALA A 39 8.21 -11.94 -10.64
N SER A 40 7.85 -13.19 -10.33
CA SER A 40 6.44 -13.61 -10.20
C SER A 40 5.73 -12.92 -9.04
N GLU A 41 6.34 -12.85 -7.85
CA GLU A 41 5.76 -12.19 -6.67
C GLU A 41 5.53 -10.69 -6.93
N ILE A 42 6.44 -10.02 -7.62
CA ILE A 42 6.30 -8.60 -7.97
C ILE A 42 5.20 -8.41 -9.02
N SER A 43 5.21 -9.23 -10.06
CA SER A 43 4.20 -9.16 -11.14
C SER A 43 2.79 -9.37 -10.61
N GLU A 44 2.56 -10.44 -9.83
CA GLU A 44 1.28 -10.76 -9.21
C GLU A 44 0.75 -9.58 -8.38
N HIS A 45 1.60 -8.99 -7.55
CA HIS A 45 1.23 -7.88 -6.69
C HIS A 45 0.83 -6.62 -7.47
N LEU A 46 1.62 -6.24 -8.50
CA LEU A 46 1.34 -5.06 -9.32
C LEU A 46 0.07 -5.23 -10.15
N ILE A 47 -0.17 -6.43 -10.65
CA ILE A 47 -1.40 -6.80 -11.37
C ILE A 47 -2.60 -6.73 -10.43
N ASP A 48 -2.53 -7.35 -9.26
CA ASP A 48 -3.59 -7.29 -8.26
C ASP A 48 -3.97 -5.86 -7.91
N ALA A 49 -2.99 -5.02 -7.60
CA ALA A 49 -3.23 -3.61 -7.28
C ALA A 49 -3.92 -2.86 -8.43
N SER A 50 -3.55 -3.15 -9.69
CA SER A 50 -4.21 -2.57 -10.87
C SER A 50 -5.64 -3.05 -11.03
N LEU A 51 -5.90 -4.34 -10.84
CA LEU A 51 -7.25 -4.92 -10.91
C LEU A 51 -8.16 -4.38 -9.79
N CYS A 52 -7.61 -4.13 -8.60
CA CYS A 52 -8.29 -3.51 -7.48
C CYS A 52 -8.57 -2.00 -7.69
N GLY A 53 -8.07 -1.39 -8.77
CA GLY A 53 -8.23 0.04 -9.06
C GLY A 53 -7.27 0.93 -8.27
N VAL A 54 -6.25 0.36 -7.61
CA VAL A 54 -5.23 1.09 -6.86
C VAL A 54 -4.03 1.36 -7.77
N GLU A 55 -4.23 2.23 -8.77
CA GLU A 55 -3.26 2.50 -9.83
C GLU A 55 -1.90 2.96 -9.31
N SER A 56 -1.89 3.78 -8.24
CA SER A 56 -0.66 4.29 -7.62
C SER A 56 0.29 3.19 -7.10
N HIS A 57 -0.20 1.97 -6.92
CA HIS A 57 0.54 0.78 -6.47
C HIS A 57 0.53 -0.36 -7.49
N GLY A 58 -0.08 -0.11 -8.66
CA GLY A 58 -0.25 -1.09 -9.74
C GLY A 58 0.93 -1.13 -10.72
N VAL A 59 0.65 -1.62 -11.93
CA VAL A 59 1.62 -1.85 -13.01
C VAL A 59 2.45 -0.61 -13.37
N PHE A 60 1.90 0.59 -13.21
CA PHE A 60 2.62 1.86 -13.35
C PHE A 60 3.95 1.89 -12.57
N ARG A 61 4.02 1.26 -11.40
CA ARG A 61 5.21 1.23 -10.54
C ARG A 61 6.42 0.53 -11.15
N VAL A 62 6.25 -0.26 -12.19
CA VAL A 62 7.37 -0.94 -12.85
C VAL A 62 8.43 0.06 -13.32
N LEU A 63 8.02 1.24 -13.82
CA LEU A 63 8.94 2.28 -14.28
C LEU A 63 9.88 2.73 -13.15
N GLN A 64 9.33 3.01 -11.98
CA GLN A 64 10.09 3.41 -10.80
C GLN A 64 10.99 2.28 -10.28
N TYR A 65 10.49 1.04 -10.24
CA TYR A 65 11.27 -0.10 -9.73
C TYR A 65 12.45 -0.41 -10.66
N VAL A 66 12.27 -0.32 -11.98
CA VAL A 66 13.34 -0.47 -12.96
C VAL A 66 14.43 0.58 -12.76
N GLU A 67 14.02 1.85 -12.56
CA GLU A 67 14.94 2.95 -12.28
C GLU A 67 15.73 2.69 -10.98
N TRP A 68 15.06 2.28 -9.92
CA TRP A 68 15.68 2.01 -8.63
C TRP A 68 16.67 0.83 -8.67
N TYR A 69 16.36 -0.21 -9.41
CA TYR A 69 17.30 -1.32 -9.63
C TYR A 69 18.50 -0.88 -10.48
N LYS A 70 18.27 -0.14 -11.57
CA LYS A 70 19.36 0.36 -12.43
C LYS A 70 20.31 1.32 -11.69
N LYS A 71 19.77 2.14 -10.79
CA LYS A 71 20.56 3.07 -9.95
C LYS A 71 21.23 2.40 -8.75
N GLY A 72 21.01 1.11 -8.52
CA GLY A 72 21.52 0.41 -7.35
C GLY A 72 20.89 0.81 -6.02
N TYR A 73 19.78 1.59 -6.06
CA TYR A 73 19.01 1.91 -4.86
C TYR A 73 18.39 0.66 -4.22
N LEU A 74 17.89 -0.25 -5.04
CA LEU A 74 17.42 -1.57 -4.62
C LEU A 74 18.35 -2.69 -5.13
N SER A 75 18.51 -3.74 -4.34
CA SER A 75 19.27 -4.94 -4.71
C SER A 75 18.36 -6.04 -5.27
N THR A 76 18.65 -6.50 -6.49
CA THR A 76 17.94 -7.64 -7.10
C THR A 76 18.30 -8.97 -6.43
N SER A 77 19.54 -9.09 -5.93
CA SER A 77 20.06 -10.28 -5.24
C SER A 77 19.65 -10.36 -3.76
N ALA A 78 19.08 -9.28 -3.18
CA ALA A 78 18.69 -9.22 -1.78
C ALA A 78 17.91 -10.47 -1.35
N LYS A 79 18.27 -11.06 -0.23
CA LYS A 79 17.57 -12.17 0.42
C LYS A 79 17.12 -11.71 1.79
N PRO A 80 15.85 -11.88 2.16
CA PRO A 80 15.40 -11.56 3.51
C PRO A 80 16.10 -12.44 4.53
N GLU A 81 16.67 -11.82 5.57
CA GLU A 81 17.27 -12.50 6.70
C GLU A 81 16.31 -12.48 7.88
N LEU A 82 16.04 -13.67 8.46
CA LEU A 82 15.13 -13.84 9.58
C LEU A 82 15.94 -14.05 10.88
N LYS A 83 15.68 -13.19 11.87
CA LYS A 83 16.16 -13.34 13.23
C LYS A 83 14.97 -13.59 14.17
N LYS A 84 15.01 -14.67 14.95
CA LYS A 84 14.05 -14.93 16.01
C LYS A 84 14.52 -14.20 17.28
N LEU A 85 13.67 -13.34 17.82
CA LEU A 85 13.97 -12.56 19.04
C LEU A 85 13.36 -13.21 20.29
N SER A 86 12.15 -13.78 20.13
CA SER A 86 11.43 -14.53 21.15
C SER A 86 10.53 -15.60 20.51
N PRO A 87 9.79 -16.42 21.24
CA PRO A 87 8.86 -17.38 20.64
C PRO A 87 7.90 -16.78 19.63
N ASN A 88 7.43 -15.54 19.87
CA ASN A 88 6.41 -14.88 19.07
C ASN A 88 6.89 -13.61 18.37
N THR A 89 8.19 -13.26 18.47
CA THR A 89 8.74 -12.02 17.95
C THR A 89 9.91 -12.31 17.01
N PHE A 90 9.89 -11.67 15.85
CA PHE A 90 10.89 -11.84 14.80
C PHE A 90 11.31 -10.49 14.24
N GLU A 91 12.52 -10.46 13.70
CA GLU A 91 13.05 -9.39 12.89
C GLU A 91 13.41 -9.94 11.50
N ILE A 92 13.07 -9.19 10.46
CA ILE A 92 13.42 -9.49 9.07
C ILE A 92 14.17 -8.28 8.51
N ASP A 93 15.43 -8.49 8.14
CA ASP A 93 16.18 -7.53 7.32
C ASP A 93 15.95 -7.88 5.85
N GLY A 94 15.45 -6.95 5.06
CA GLY A 94 15.14 -7.15 3.64
C GLY A 94 16.36 -7.03 2.72
N GLY A 95 17.55 -6.77 3.25
CA GLY A 95 18.81 -6.70 2.48
C GLY A 95 18.81 -5.56 1.44
N GLY A 96 18.01 -4.52 1.61
CA GLY A 96 17.86 -3.43 0.63
C GLY A 96 17.13 -3.83 -0.66
N GLY A 97 16.36 -4.92 -0.63
CA GLY A 97 15.54 -5.37 -1.75
C GLY A 97 14.19 -4.64 -1.86
N LEU A 98 13.47 -4.89 -2.96
CA LEU A 98 12.08 -4.44 -3.10
C LEU A 98 11.22 -5.05 -2.00
N GLY A 99 10.31 -4.27 -1.43
CA GLY A 99 9.52 -4.67 -0.29
C GLY A 99 8.51 -5.78 -0.57
N ILE A 100 8.00 -5.92 -1.81
CA ILE A 100 6.97 -6.91 -2.14
C ILE A 100 7.38 -8.36 -1.78
N PRO A 101 8.53 -8.89 -2.24
CA PRO A 101 8.95 -10.24 -1.85
C PRO A 101 9.24 -10.39 -0.36
N VAL A 102 9.76 -9.32 0.28
CA VAL A 102 10.07 -9.32 1.71
C VAL A 102 8.79 -9.38 2.55
N MET A 103 7.76 -8.60 2.19
CA MET A 103 6.45 -8.63 2.84
C MET A 103 5.77 -9.99 2.68
N ASN A 104 5.83 -10.60 1.49
CA ASN A 104 5.33 -11.96 1.28
C ASN A 104 6.00 -12.96 2.24
N PHE A 105 7.31 -12.86 2.40
CA PHE A 105 8.06 -13.70 3.34
C PHE A 105 7.64 -13.43 4.80
N ALA A 106 7.53 -12.14 5.19
CA ALA A 106 7.15 -11.72 6.54
C ALA A 106 5.73 -12.20 6.91
N PHE A 107 4.76 -12.01 6.02
CA PHE A 107 3.39 -12.47 6.25
C PHE A 107 3.29 -13.99 6.34
N LYS A 108 3.97 -14.74 5.48
CA LYS A 108 4.03 -16.21 5.57
C LYS A 108 4.61 -16.65 6.91
N LYS A 109 5.66 -15.98 7.40
CA LYS A 109 6.28 -16.27 8.70
C LYS A 109 5.34 -15.94 9.85
N ALA A 110 4.74 -14.76 9.86
CA ALA A 110 3.81 -14.32 10.90
C ALA A 110 2.59 -15.24 10.97
N ILE A 111 1.96 -15.57 9.83
CA ILE A 111 0.82 -16.47 9.72
C ILE A 111 1.16 -17.86 10.29
N SER A 112 2.29 -18.44 9.86
CA SER A 112 2.73 -19.76 10.35
C SER A 112 2.95 -19.76 11.85
N ASN A 113 3.53 -18.68 12.41
CA ASN A 113 3.76 -18.58 13.84
C ASN A 113 2.47 -18.36 14.64
N SER A 114 1.58 -17.47 14.18
CA SER A 114 0.31 -17.20 14.88
C SER A 114 -0.63 -18.39 14.89
N LYS A 115 -0.60 -19.24 13.86
CA LYS A 115 -1.35 -20.49 13.85
C LYS A 115 -0.94 -21.43 15.00
N LYS A 116 0.36 -21.40 15.39
CA LYS A 116 0.91 -22.24 16.48
C LYS A 116 0.81 -21.57 17.85
N ASN A 117 1.13 -20.26 17.90
CA ASN A 117 1.34 -19.53 19.15
C ASN A 117 0.32 -18.40 19.37
N SER A 118 -0.75 -18.39 18.57
CA SER A 118 -1.88 -17.44 18.65
C SER A 118 -1.56 -16.01 18.24
N ILE A 119 -0.36 -15.50 18.47
CA ILE A 119 0.08 -14.14 18.12
C ILE A 119 1.51 -14.15 17.57
N SER A 120 1.80 -13.24 16.65
CA SER A 120 3.17 -12.97 16.19
C SER A 120 3.38 -11.50 15.96
N ALA A 121 4.55 -10.99 16.33
CA ALA A 121 5.03 -9.66 16.01
C ALA A 121 6.30 -9.76 15.15
N VAL A 122 6.33 -9.07 14.01
CA VAL A 122 7.46 -9.10 13.07
C VAL A 122 7.90 -7.68 12.75
N ALA A 123 9.12 -7.33 13.12
CA ALA A 123 9.79 -6.13 12.63
C ALA A 123 10.36 -6.39 11.22
N ILE A 124 10.08 -5.51 10.25
CA ILE A 124 10.57 -5.63 8.88
C ILE A 124 11.33 -4.36 8.56
N LYS A 125 12.61 -4.51 8.21
CA LYS A 125 13.54 -3.38 8.06
C LYS A 125 14.32 -3.47 6.75
N ASN A 126 14.93 -2.35 6.36
CA ASN A 126 15.83 -2.28 5.21
C ASN A 126 15.18 -2.80 3.91
N VAL A 127 13.98 -2.28 3.63
CA VAL A 127 13.15 -2.66 2.47
C VAL A 127 12.76 -1.44 1.66
N GLY A 128 12.67 -1.62 0.35
CA GLY A 128 12.05 -0.66 -0.56
C GLY A 128 10.52 -0.74 -0.52
N HIS A 129 9.89 -0.12 -1.51
CA HIS A 129 8.43 -0.01 -1.61
C HIS A 129 7.72 -1.37 -1.56
N THR A 130 6.65 -1.44 -0.77
CA THR A 130 5.95 -2.68 -0.41
C THR A 130 4.69 -2.95 -1.22
N GLY A 131 4.28 -2.01 -2.08
CA GLY A 131 3.04 -2.12 -2.86
C GLY A 131 1.78 -1.84 -2.03
N ARG A 132 0.63 -2.36 -2.48
CA ARG A 132 -0.68 -2.25 -1.82
C ARG A 132 -0.72 -3.14 -0.58
N LEU A 133 -0.94 -2.56 0.59
CA LEU A 133 -0.88 -3.30 1.85
C LEU A 133 -2.08 -4.23 2.03
N GLY A 134 -3.25 -3.83 1.53
CA GLY A 134 -4.46 -4.65 1.56
C GLY A 134 -4.29 -6.03 0.92
N PHE A 135 -3.38 -6.20 -0.05
CA PHE A 135 -3.05 -7.51 -0.64
C PHE A 135 -2.62 -8.54 0.42
N TYR A 136 -1.75 -8.13 1.33
CA TYR A 136 -1.24 -9.01 2.37
C TYR A 136 -2.27 -9.23 3.49
N ALA A 137 -3.02 -8.18 3.82
CA ALA A 137 -4.04 -8.23 4.84
C ALA A 137 -5.22 -9.14 4.43
N ASP A 138 -5.68 -9.05 3.18
CA ASP A 138 -6.65 -9.98 2.58
C ASP A 138 -6.17 -11.43 2.73
N TYR A 139 -4.92 -11.72 2.31
CA TYR A 139 -4.34 -13.06 2.39
C TYR A 139 -4.28 -13.63 3.82
N ALA A 140 -3.96 -12.80 4.82
CA ALA A 140 -3.90 -13.23 6.20
C ALA A 140 -5.30 -13.43 6.80
N ALA A 141 -6.23 -12.53 6.50
CA ALA A 141 -7.61 -12.59 6.97
C ALA A 141 -8.37 -13.81 6.43
N GLU A 142 -8.14 -14.20 5.16
CA GLU A 142 -8.65 -15.45 4.58
C GLU A 142 -8.17 -16.71 5.31
N LYS A 143 -7.08 -16.59 6.09
CA LYS A 143 -6.52 -17.67 6.92
C LYS A 143 -6.95 -17.61 8.40
N GLY A 144 -7.93 -16.77 8.72
CA GLY A 144 -8.46 -16.61 10.07
C GLY A 144 -7.58 -15.77 11.00
N LEU A 145 -6.83 -14.83 10.46
CA LEU A 145 -5.90 -13.99 11.22
C LEU A 145 -6.28 -12.51 11.09
N MET A 146 -6.46 -11.84 12.22
CA MET A 146 -6.44 -10.39 12.28
C MET A 146 -5.00 -9.90 12.11
N THR A 147 -4.81 -8.82 11.36
CA THR A 147 -3.50 -8.20 11.14
C THR A 147 -3.53 -6.72 11.43
N ILE A 148 -2.43 -6.22 12.00
CA ILE A 148 -2.14 -4.78 12.11
C ILE A 148 -0.75 -4.57 11.53
N LEU A 149 -0.66 -3.78 10.48
CA LEU A 149 0.59 -3.42 9.83
C LEU A 149 0.77 -1.91 9.91
N ILE A 150 1.90 -1.48 10.48
CA ILE A 150 2.21 -0.07 10.77
C ILE A 150 3.56 0.27 10.14
N SER A 151 3.65 1.42 9.49
CA SER A 151 4.89 1.88 8.88
C SER A 151 5.22 3.32 9.23
N GLY A 152 6.53 3.55 9.42
CA GLY A 152 7.12 4.89 9.35
C GLY A 152 8.25 4.91 8.33
N GLY A 153 8.23 5.91 7.47
CA GLY A 153 9.19 6.04 6.37
C GLY A 153 10.46 6.79 6.76
N ASN A 154 11.36 6.89 5.79
CA ASN A 154 12.60 7.67 5.93
C ASN A 154 12.28 9.17 5.91
N ARG A 155 12.31 9.81 7.07
CA ARG A 155 12.02 11.25 7.20
C ARG A 155 12.99 12.15 6.44
N LYS A 156 14.21 11.70 6.17
CA LYS A 156 15.19 12.51 5.43
C LYS A 156 14.87 12.59 3.93
N GLU A 157 14.22 11.55 3.40
CA GLU A 157 13.87 11.46 1.97
C GLU A 157 12.40 11.81 1.71
N TRP A 158 11.51 11.54 2.67
CA TRP A 158 10.06 11.59 2.48
C TRP A 158 9.34 12.47 3.50
N SER A 159 9.92 13.63 3.88
CA SER A 159 9.27 14.65 4.74
C SER A 159 8.15 15.37 3.98
N GLN A 160 7.04 14.70 3.74
CA GLN A 160 5.96 15.17 2.85
C GLN A 160 4.77 15.78 3.59
N VAL A 161 4.53 15.31 4.82
CA VAL A 161 3.31 15.62 5.59
C VAL A 161 3.62 16.58 6.70
N ALA A 162 2.89 17.70 6.77
CA ALA A 162 3.02 18.65 7.87
C ALA A 162 2.39 18.07 9.16
N PRO A 163 2.99 18.30 10.33
CA PRO A 163 2.31 18.11 11.60
C PRO A 163 1.03 18.94 11.66
N TYR A 164 0.04 18.50 12.45
CA TYR A 164 -1.16 19.32 12.65
C TYR A 164 -0.79 20.66 13.32
N GLY A 165 -1.10 21.75 12.64
CA GLY A 165 -0.70 23.12 13.05
C GLY A 165 0.67 23.56 12.50
N GLY A 166 1.42 22.68 11.82
CA GLY A 166 2.68 23.01 11.15
C GLY A 166 2.47 23.42 9.69
N ILE A 167 3.47 24.08 9.10
CA ILE A 167 3.47 24.50 7.70
C ILE A 167 4.52 23.76 6.85
N GLU A 168 5.39 22.99 7.46
CA GLU A 168 6.46 22.26 6.79
C GLU A 168 6.23 20.75 6.84
N GLY A 169 6.57 20.04 5.78
CA GLY A 169 6.62 18.59 5.80
C GLY A 169 7.69 18.06 6.76
N LYS A 170 7.31 17.22 7.72
CA LYS A 170 8.20 16.60 8.70
C LYS A 170 8.06 15.10 8.80
N LEU A 171 6.94 14.55 8.33
CA LEU A 171 6.62 13.13 8.39
C LEU A 171 6.37 12.57 6.99
N PRO A 172 6.69 11.30 6.75
CA PRO A 172 6.20 10.56 5.60
C PRO A 172 4.68 10.32 5.69
N THR A 173 4.12 9.63 4.72
CA THR A 173 2.68 9.31 4.67
C THR A 173 2.25 8.25 5.68
N ASN A 174 3.18 7.56 6.31
CA ASN A 174 3.06 6.64 7.44
C ASN A 174 1.77 5.79 7.43
N PRO A 175 1.65 4.82 6.52
CA PRO A 175 0.42 4.07 6.36
C PRO A 175 0.17 3.07 7.48
N TRP A 176 -1.13 2.77 7.68
CA TRP A 176 -1.64 1.69 8.50
C TRP A 176 -2.48 0.77 7.64
N CYS A 177 -2.37 -0.53 7.88
CA CYS A 177 -3.28 -1.51 7.28
C CYS A 177 -3.76 -2.48 8.35
N ILE A 178 -5.08 -2.61 8.49
CA ILE A 178 -5.72 -3.51 9.42
C ILE A 178 -6.60 -4.46 8.64
N GLY A 179 -6.33 -5.77 8.75
CA GLY A 179 -7.16 -6.81 8.16
C GLY A 179 -7.90 -7.59 9.24
N PHE A 180 -9.17 -7.82 9.05
CA PHE A 180 -10.02 -8.60 9.95
C PHE A 180 -10.71 -9.72 9.16
N PRO A 181 -10.65 -10.99 9.62
CA PRO A 181 -11.35 -12.10 8.99
C PRO A 181 -12.85 -12.01 9.26
N GLY A 182 -13.63 -12.39 8.28
CA GLY A 182 -15.09 -12.41 8.41
C GLY A 182 -15.74 -11.26 7.64
N GLY A 183 -17.01 -11.47 7.36
CA GLY A 183 -17.85 -10.62 6.53
C GLY A 183 -18.49 -11.42 5.42
N LEU A 184 -19.70 -11.03 5.01
CA LEU A 184 -20.49 -11.70 3.97
C LEU A 184 -19.77 -11.69 2.61
N ASN A 185 -19.00 -10.64 2.33
CA ASN A 185 -18.34 -10.39 1.04
C ASN A 185 -16.80 -10.49 1.10
N GLY A 186 -16.27 -11.16 2.12
CA GLY A 186 -14.84 -11.34 2.33
C GLY A 186 -14.29 -10.57 3.54
N PRO A 187 -12.97 -10.50 3.69
CA PRO A 187 -12.33 -9.80 4.79
C PRO A 187 -12.68 -8.31 4.86
N VAL A 188 -12.67 -7.73 6.07
CA VAL A 188 -12.70 -6.27 6.23
C VAL A 188 -11.26 -5.78 6.26
N VAL A 189 -10.88 -4.92 5.30
CA VAL A 189 -9.50 -4.44 5.16
C VAL A 189 -9.47 -2.93 5.08
N LEU A 190 -8.91 -2.31 6.11
CA LEU A 190 -8.65 -0.89 6.18
C LEU A 190 -7.18 -0.63 5.81
N ASP A 191 -6.92 -0.11 4.61
CA ASP A 191 -5.59 0.23 4.10
C ASP A 191 -5.56 1.73 3.76
N PHE A 192 -4.81 2.52 4.52
CA PHE A 192 -4.82 3.97 4.37
C PHE A 192 -3.49 4.63 4.76
N ALA A 193 -3.17 5.74 4.08
CA ALA A 193 -2.14 6.65 4.52
C ALA A 193 -2.65 7.59 5.62
N THR A 194 -1.79 8.01 6.54
CA THR A 194 -2.15 9.02 7.55
C THR A 194 -2.15 10.45 7.01
N SER A 195 -1.79 10.62 5.74
CA SER A 195 -1.94 11.85 4.97
C SER A 195 -3.28 11.91 4.22
N LYS A 196 -3.76 13.09 3.88
CA LYS A 196 -5.01 13.26 3.10
C LYS A 196 -4.96 12.66 1.72
N ILE A 197 -3.78 12.64 1.11
CA ILE A 197 -3.53 12.03 -0.21
C ILE A 197 -2.19 11.29 -0.21
N ALA A 198 -2.05 10.32 -1.10
CA ALA A 198 -0.77 9.68 -1.36
C ALA A 198 0.18 10.65 -2.08
N GLY A 199 1.47 10.65 -1.72
CA GLY A 199 2.47 11.51 -2.36
C GLY A 199 2.52 11.35 -3.89
N GLY A 200 2.37 10.13 -4.40
CA GLY A 200 2.32 9.87 -5.84
C GLY A 200 1.21 10.61 -6.60
N LEU A 201 0.11 10.96 -5.92
CA LEU A 201 -0.98 11.74 -6.54
C LEU A 201 -0.54 13.16 -6.92
N ILE A 202 0.36 13.77 -6.13
CA ILE A 202 0.88 15.12 -6.39
C ILE A 202 1.72 15.13 -7.67
N TYR A 203 2.60 14.13 -7.82
CA TYR A 203 3.43 13.97 -9.02
C TYR A 203 2.58 13.71 -10.27
N ALA A 204 1.53 12.89 -10.13
CA ALA A 204 0.60 12.64 -11.22
C ALA A 204 -0.17 13.91 -11.61
N ALA A 205 -0.67 14.69 -10.64
CA ALA A 205 -1.35 15.96 -10.91
C ALA A 205 -0.44 16.97 -11.62
N LYS A 206 0.80 17.12 -11.14
CA LYS A 206 1.79 18.00 -11.79
C LYS A 206 2.07 17.57 -13.23
N SER A 207 2.32 16.31 -13.46
CA SER A 207 2.61 15.75 -14.80
C SER A 207 1.45 15.96 -15.78
N ALA A 208 0.21 15.92 -15.28
CA ALA A 208 -1.00 16.09 -16.08
C ALA A 208 -1.47 17.55 -16.21
N GLY A 209 -0.80 18.52 -15.57
CA GLY A 209 -1.27 19.90 -15.48
C GLY A 209 -2.61 20.03 -14.73
N GLY A 210 -2.90 19.10 -13.84
CA GLY A 210 -4.17 19.02 -13.09
C GLY A 210 -4.09 19.64 -11.70
N LEU A 211 -5.27 19.86 -11.10
CA LEU A 211 -5.38 20.34 -9.72
C LEU A 211 -5.63 19.18 -8.76
N LEU A 212 -5.10 19.29 -7.56
CA LEU A 212 -5.37 18.36 -6.46
C LEU A 212 -6.75 18.57 -5.84
N PRO A 213 -7.31 17.58 -5.13
CA PRO A 213 -8.52 17.78 -4.35
C PRO A 213 -8.35 18.89 -3.33
N GLU A 214 -9.46 19.55 -2.99
CA GLU A 214 -9.46 20.65 -2.02
C GLU A 214 -9.03 20.21 -0.61
N GLY A 215 -8.31 21.08 0.07
CA GLY A 215 -7.90 20.88 1.46
C GLY A 215 -6.90 19.75 1.68
N CYS A 216 -6.17 19.31 0.65
CA CYS A 216 -5.19 18.23 0.75
C CYS A 216 -3.76 18.71 0.98
N ILE A 217 -3.42 19.88 0.47
CA ILE A 217 -2.07 20.46 0.58
C ILE A 217 -2.11 21.93 1.00
N ILE A 218 -0.98 22.39 1.51
CA ILE A 218 -0.70 23.80 1.81
C ILE A 218 0.51 24.29 1.02
N ASP A 219 0.56 25.58 0.76
CA ASP A 219 1.73 26.28 0.25
C ASP A 219 2.79 26.50 1.36
N LYS A 220 3.95 27.05 1.02
CA LYS A 220 5.04 27.36 1.97
C LYS A 220 4.67 28.41 3.05
N LYS A 221 3.54 29.11 2.90
CA LYS A 221 3.02 30.06 3.89
C LYS A 221 1.93 29.44 4.77
N GLY A 222 1.55 28.18 4.51
CA GLY A 222 0.51 27.47 5.24
C GLY A 222 -0.91 27.67 4.70
N ASN A 223 -1.10 28.35 3.58
CA ASN A 223 -2.41 28.54 2.97
C ASN A 223 -2.84 27.30 2.20
N LEU A 224 -4.13 26.95 2.28
CA LEU A 224 -4.69 25.86 1.48
C LEU A 224 -4.54 26.14 -0.01
N THR A 225 -4.12 25.14 -0.76
CA THR A 225 -3.96 25.22 -2.21
C THR A 225 -4.34 23.91 -2.88
N ARG A 226 -4.64 23.98 -4.18
CA ARG A 226 -4.88 22.82 -5.05
C ARG A 226 -3.79 22.66 -6.11
N ASN A 227 -2.93 23.70 -6.26
CA ASN A 227 -1.86 23.69 -7.26
C ASN A 227 -0.70 22.78 -6.77
N PRO A 228 -0.38 21.68 -7.49
CA PRO A 228 0.71 20.78 -7.11
C PRO A 228 2.09 21.48 -7.10
N ASP A 229 2.29 22.55 -7.86
CA ASP A 229 3.56 23.28 -7.87
C ASP A 229 3.88 23.91 -6.52
N HIS A 230 2.88 24.34 -5.78
CA HIS A 230 3.08 24.90 -4.43
C HIS A 230 3.65 23.89 -3.44
N TYR A 231 3.35 22.58 -3.62
CA TYR A 231 3.99 21.52 -2.83
C TYR A 231 5.48 21.45 -3.13
N PHE A 232 5.89 21.52 -4.40
CA PHE A 232 7.31 21.48 -4.80
C PHE A 232 8.07 22.77 -4.43
N ASP A 233 7.35 23.88 -4.25
CA ASP A 233 7.91 25.17 -3.78
C ASP A 233 7.93 25.27 -2.24
N GLY A 234 8.01 24.16 -1.54
CA GLY A 234 8.14 24.12 -0.08
C GLY A 234 6.82 23.97 0.70
N GLY A 235 5.73 23.64 0.01
CA GLY A 235 4.46 23.26 0.64
C GLY A 235 4.47 21.84 1.20
N ALA A 236 3.33 21.42 1.78
CA ALA A 236 3.21 20.11 2.41
C ALA A 236 1.82 19.50 2.24
N ILE A 237 1.75 18.17 2.37
CA ILE A 237 0.49 17.43 2.48
C ILE A 237 -0.07 17.61 3.90
N LEU A 238 -1.38 17.69 4.02
CA LEU A 238 -2.05 17.72 5.32
C LEU A 238 -2.34 16.30 5.83
N PRO A 239 -2.34 16.07 7.16
CA PRO A 239 -2.79 14.81 7.74
C PRO A 239 -4.31 14.65 7.55
N PHE A 240 -4.77 13.41 7.31
CA PHE A 240 -6.21 13.13 7.29
C PHE A 240 -6.81 13.36 8.70
N GLY A 241 -8.11 13.69 8.80
CA GLY A 241 -8.76 13.82 10.12
C GLY A 241 -8.05 14.77 11.09
N LYS A 242 -7.28 15.75 10.59
CA LYS A 242 -6.60 16.78 11.38
C LYS A 242 -5.63 16.16 12.41
N HIS A 243 -5.80 16.49 13.72
CA HIS A 243 -4.96 16.00 14.81
C HIS A 243 -4.97 14.47 14.98
N LYS A 244 -6.06 13.78 14.57
CA LYS A 244 -6.18 12.32 14.68
C LYS A 244 -5.20 11.60 13.75
N GLY A 245 -5.19 11.97 12.47
CA GLY A 245 -4.25 11.42 11.50
C GLY A 245 -2.81 11.82 11.81
N PHE A 246 -2.57 13.05 12.29
CA PHE A 246 -1.24 13.44 12.79
C PHE A 246 -0.79 12.55 13.95
N GLY A 247 -1.66 12.28 14.94
CA GLY A 247 -1.35 11.41 16.06
C GLY A 247 -0.97 9.99 15.59
N LEU A 248 -1.75 9.39 14.68
CA LEU A 248 -1.43 8.09 14.08
C LEU A 248 -0.10 8.09 13.32
N SER A 249 0.17 9.17 12.56
CA SER A 249 1.43 9.33 11.82
C SER A 249 2.63 9.42 12.75
N LEU A 250 2.53 10.19 13.84
CA LEU A 250 3.60 10.34 14.82
C LEU A 250 3.91 9.02 15.52
N ILE A 251 2.88 8.30 15.98
CA ILE A 251 3.05 6.97 16.60
C ILE A 251 3.69 5.98 15.63
N ALA A 252 3.24 5.95 14.38
CA ALA A 252 3.83 5.10 13.35
C ALA A 252 5.32 5.41 13.14
N GLN A 253 5.68 6.70 13.13
CA GLN A 253 7.08 7.11 13.00
C GLN A 253 7.92 6.71 14.22
N LEU A 254 7.40 6.86 15.44
CA LEU A 254 8.08 6.44 16.67
C LEU A 254 8.30 4.92 16.69
N ILE A 255 7.31 4.14 16.28
CA ILE A 255 7.45 2.68 16.13
C ILE A 255 8.56 2.38 15.13
N ALA A 256 8.51 2.94 13.94
CA ALA A 256 9.43 2.59 12.85
C ALA A 256 10.87 3.04 13.11
N GLU A 257 11.08 4.22 13.65
CA GLU A 257 12.43 4.81 13.76
C GLU A 257 13.01 4.77 15.18
N SER A 258 12.17 4.92 16.22
CA SER A 258 12.62 4.84 17.61
C SER A 258 12.66 3.40 18.12
N MET A 259 11.57 2.64 17.94
CA MET A 259 11.48 1.27 18.46
C MET A 259 12.20 0.25 17.57
N LEU A 260 12.04 0.31 16.24
CA LEU A 260 12.64 -0.65 15.31
C LEU A 260 14.05 -0.24 14.84
N GLY A 261 14.44 1.01 15.05
CA GLY A 261 15.74 1.55 14.67
C GLY A 261 15.71 2.32 13.34
N LYS A 262 16.84 2.97 13.02
CA LYS A 262 16.97 3.89 11.89
C LYS A 262 16.47 3.29 10.57
N VAL A 263 15.66 4.04 9.84
CA VAL A 263 15.18 3.65 8.51
C VAL A 263 16.29 3.82 7.48
N LYS A 264 16.67 2.73 6.81
CA LYS A 264 17.77 2.69 5.83
C LYS A 264 17.33 2.85 4.38
N LYS A 265 16.09 2.47 4.07
CA LYS A 265 15.48 2.54 2.72
C LYS A 265 14.15 3.29 2.82
N GLU A 266 13.09 2.79 2.19
CA GLU A 266 11.78 3.46 2.15
C GLU A 266 11.14 3.58 3.54
N ALA A 267 11.07 2.46 4.27
CA ALA A 267 10.36 2.38 5.55
C ALA A 267 10.79 1.18 6.39
N ASN A 268 10.53 1.27 7.71
CA ASN A 268 10.47 0.13 8.61
C ASN A 268 9.00 -0.16 8.94
N TRP A 269 8.70 -1.44 9.21
CA TRP A 269 7.35 -1.94 9.42
C TRP A 269 7.25 -2.77 10.67
N LEU A 270 6.14 -2.62 11.40
CA LEU A 270 5.71 -3.55 12.44
C LEU A 270 4.47 -4.29 11.96
N LEU A 271 4.56 -5.60 11.82
CA LEU A 271 3.44 -6.49 11.54
C LEU A 271 3.06 -7.25 12.81
N ILE A 272 1.80 -7.15 13.21
CA ILE A 272 1.21 -7.96 14.28
C ILE A 272 0.12 -8.82 13.65
N THR A 273 0.11 -10.12 13.97
CA THR A 273 -0.92 -11.05 13.53
C THR A 273 -1.50 -11.79 14.75
N ILE A 274 -2.82 -11.93 14.78
CA ILE A 274 -3.55 -12.58 15.88
C ILE A 274 -4.50 -13.63 15.29
N LYS A 275 -4.41 -14.86 15.78
CA LYS A 275 -5.36 -15.91 15.44
C LYS A 275 -6.69 -15.65 16.15
N THR A 276 -7.74 -15.37 15.39
CA THR A 276 -9.03 -14.95 15.96
C THR A 276 -9.75 -16.08 16.71
N SER A 277 -9.55 -17.32 16.29
CA SER A 277 -10.19 -18.50 16.91
C SER A 277 -9.70 -18.84 18.32
N ILE A 278 -8.81 -18.03 18.91
CA ILE A 278 -8.47 -18.15 20.33
C ILE A 278 -9.49 -17.48 21.26
N TYR A 279 -10.27 -16.53 20.73
CA TYR A 279 -11.28 -15.80 21.49
C TYR A 279 -12.69 -16.30 21.20
N ASN A 280 -12.92 -16.78 19.98
CA ASN A 280 -14.23 -17.26 19.54
C ASN A 280 -14.07 -18.28 18.41
N THR A 281 -14.99 -19.22 18.26
CA THR A 281 -14.95 -20.16 17.14
C THR A 281 -15.08 -19.42 15.80
N ASP A 282 -14.54 -19.99 14.72
CA ASP A 282 -14.61 -19.36 13.39
C ASP A 282 -16.07 -19.14 12.94
N ASN A 283 -17.00 -20.01 13.32
CA ASN A 283 -18.43 -19.87 13.02
C ASN A 283 -19.06 -18.71 13.77
N GLN A 284 -18.87 -18.65 15.10
CA GLN A 284 -19.39 -17.56 15.93
C GLN A 284 -18.81 -16.20 15.51
N LEU A 285 -17.52 -16.15 15.18
CA LEU A 285 -16.90 -14.95 14.66
C LEU A 285 -17.57 -14.48 13.36
N LYS A 286 -17.82 -15.39 12.42
CA LYS A 286 -18.49 -15.08 11.14
C LYS A 286 -19.93 -14.63 11.34
N GLU A 287 -20.67 -15.27 12.23
CA GLU A 287 -22.06 -14.90 12.56
C GLU A 287 -22.12 -13.48 13.11
N LEU A 288 -21.36 -13.19 14.18
CA LEU A 288 -21.33 -11.86 14.80
C LEU A 288 -20.79 -10.78 13.86
N ALA A 289 -19.74 -11.07 13.07
CA ALA A 289 -19.24 -10.13 12.09
C ALA A 289 -20.30 -9.84 10.99
N SER A 290 -21.02 -10.86 10.54
CA SER A 290 -22.09 -10.71 9.54
C SER A 290 -23.25 -9.89 10.09
N GLU A 291 -23.65 -10.08 11.34
CA GLU A 291 -24.67 -9.28 12.01
C GLU A 291 -24.27 -7.81 12.06
N ILE A 292 -23.09 -7.51 12.61
CA ILE A 292 -22.54 -6.12 12.70
C ILE A 292 -22.48 -5.47 11.32
N LEU A 293 -21.94 -6.17 10.32
CA LEU A 293 -21.78 -5.61 8.98
C LEU A 293 -23.14 -5.40 8.29
N SER A 294 -24.11 -6.29 8.51
CA SER A 294 -25.47 -6.13 8.01
C SER A 294 -26.15 -4.90 8.60
N ASP A 295 -26.03 -4.67 9.91
CA ASP A 295 -26.57 -3.47 10.55
C ASP A 295 -25.97 -2.20 9.96
N VAL A 296 -24.65 -2.18 9.75
CA VAL A 296 -23.95 -1.04 9.16
C VAL A 296 -24.39 -0.80 7.71
N ILE A 297 -24.47 -1.84 6.88
CA ILE A 297 -24.84 -1.73 5.45
C ILE A 297 -26.29 -1.30 5.29
N ASN A 298 -27.19 -1.75 6.16
CA ASN A 298 -28.61 -1.42 6.14
C ASN A 298 -28.93 0.00 6.66
N CYS A 299 -27.91 0.74 7.12
CA CYS A 299 -28.08 2.15 7.50
C CYS A 299 -28.59 2.96 6.30
N LYS A 300 -29.52 3.90 6.55
CA LYS A 300 -30.00 4.83 5.52
C LYS A 300 -28.84 5.66 4.98
N THR A 301 -28.72 5.71 3.66
CA THR A 301 -27.64 6.48 3.00
C THR A 301 -27.95 7.98 3.04
N ALA A 302 -26.91 8.79 3.26
CA ALA A 302 -27.03 10.24 3.12
C ALA A 302 -27.15 10.65 1.64
N THR A 303 -27.67 11.85 1.39
CA THR A 303 -27.78 12.41 0.05
C THR A 303 -26.44 12.38 -0.68
N GLY A 304 -26.43 11.89 -1.91
CA GLY A 304 -25.21 11.76 -2.74
C GLY A 304 -24.45 10.44 -2.58
N PHE A 305 -24.85 9.57 -1.67
CA PHE A 305 -24.29 8.22 -1.53
C PHE A 305 -25.25 7.16 -2.11
N ARG A 306 -24.73 6.18 -2.82
CA ARG A 306 -25.52 5.07 -3.37
C ARG A 306 -25.68 3.90 -2.39
N SER A 307 -24.66 3.65 -1.60
CA SER A 307 -24.61 2.58 -0.61
C SER A 307 -23.56 2.87 0.45
N ILE A 308 -23.68 2.22 1.59
CA ILE A 308 -22.61 2.13 2.59
C ILE A 308 -21.62 1.08 2.08
N GLN A 309 -20.32 1.39 2.11
CA GLN A 309 -19.26 0.48 1.69
C GLN A 309 -18.43 0.04 2.90
N ILE A 310 -18.20 -1.23 3.00
CA ILE A 310 -17.29 -1.81 3.99
C ILE A 310 -15.83 -1.70 3.48
N PRO A 311 -14.86 -1.36 4.34
CA PRO A 311 -13.46 -1.27 3.92
C PRO A 311 -12.95 -2.53 3.23
N GLY A 312 -12.35 -2.38 2.05
CA GLY A 312 -11.86 -3.46 1.18
C GLY A 312 -12.88 -3.99 0.16
N GLU A 313 -14.17 -3.62 0.25
CA GLU A 313 -15.17 -4.08 -0.74
C GLU A 313 -14.96 -3.44 -2.11
N LEU A 314 -14.62 -2.15 -2.15
CA LEU A 314 -14.42 -1.45 -3.41
C LEU A 314 -13.30 -2.07 -4.26
N GLU A 315 -12.20 -2.44 -3.63
CA GLU A 315 -11.07 -3.10 -4.26
C GLU A 315 -11.47 -4.46 -4.82
N ARG A 316 -12.20 -5.26 -4.05
CA ARG A 316 -12.72 -6.58 -4.49
C ARG A 316 -13.74 -6.45 -5.61
N GLU A 317 -14.64 -5.47 -5.55
CA GLU A 317 -15.57 -5.17 -6.63
C GLU A 317 -14.88 -4.74 -7.91
N ASN A 318 -13.90 -3.84 -7.82
CA ASN A 318 -13.11 -3.41 -8.96
C ASN A 318 -12.41 -4.61 -9.61
N LYS A 319 -11.80 -5.48 -8.80
CA LYS A 319 -11.14 -6.69 -9.27
C LYS A 319 -12.12 -7.62 -10.00
N LYS A 320 -13.33 -7.82 -9.48
CA LYS A 320 -14.39 -8.59 -10.17
C LYS A 320 -14.82 -7.92 -11.48
N LYS A 321 -15.08 -6.61 -11.43
CA LYS A 321 -15.54 -5.82 -12.60
C LYS A 321 -14.47 -5.69 -13.69
N SER A 322 -13.19 -5.80 -13.34
CA SER A 322 -12.08 -5.73 -14.29
C SER A 322 -12.12 -6.83 -15.36
N ASN A 323 -12.77 -7.95 -15.04
CA ASN A 323 -12.87 -9.13 -15.92
C ASN A 323 -11.50 -9.55 -16.48
N ASN A 324 -10.49 -9.60 -15.62
CA ASN A 324 -9.09 -9.89 -15.96
C ASN A 324 -8.49 -8.96 -17.03
N LYS A 325 -8.96 -7.71 -17.09
CA LYS A 325 -8.42 -6.66 -17.95
C LYS A 325 -7.79 -5.57 -17.11
N ILE A 326 -6.63 -5.09 -17.54
CA ILE A 326 -5.87 -4.01 -16.93
C ILE A 326 -5.99 -2.78 -17.83
N TYR A 327 -6.36 -1.65 -17.23
CA TYR A 327 -6.51 -0.38 -17.91
C TYR A 327 -5.34 0.53 -17.52
N LEU A 328 -4.45 0.84 -18.48
CA LEU A 328 -3.29 1.71 -18.25
C LEU A 328 -3.36 2.93 -19.16
N PRO A 329 -2.85 4.10 -18.72
CA PRO A 329 -2.60 5.21 -19.61
C PRO A 329 -1.69 4.77 -20.77
N LYS A 330 -2.08 5.14 -22.00
CA LYS A 330 -1.31 4.75 -23.20
C LYS A 330 0.17 5.14 -23.10
N LYS A 331 0.43 6.36 -22.65
CA LYS A 331 1.80 6.88 -22.46
C LYS A 331 2.62 6.01 -21.50
N THR A 332 2.02 5.59 -20.39
CA THR A 332 2.66 4.68 -19.43
C THR A 332 2.98 3.34 -20.05
N TRP A 333 2.03 2.77 -20.81
CA TRP A 333 2.25 1.49 -21.48
C TRP A 333 3.37 1.58 -22.51
N ASP A 334 3.38 2.63 -23.33
CA ASP A 334 4.44 2.86 -24.32
C ASP A 334 5.83 2.96 -23.64
N GLN A 335 5.93 3.65 -22.51
CA GLN A 335 7.16 3.70 -21.69
C GLN A 335 7.57 2.32 -21.14
N ILE A 336 6.63 1.51 -20.70
CA ILE A 336 6.94 0.14 -20.22
C ILE A 336 7.50 -0.71 -21.36
N LEU A 337 6.96 -0.59 -22.56
CA LEU A 337 7.44 -1.34 -23.73
C LEU A 337 8.89 -0.97 -24.11
N THR A 338 9.34 0.25 -23.84
CA THR A 338 10.73 0.66 -24.13
C THR A 338 11.77 0.08 -23.16
N ILE A 339 11.35 -0.50 -22.03
CA ILE A 339 12.28 -1.10 -21.06
C ILE A 339 13.02 -2.30 -21.66
N LEU A 340 12.37 -3.04 -22.55
CA LEU A 340 12.91 -4.22 -23.22
C LEU A 340 12.76 -4.05 -24.75
N PRO A 341 13.64 -3.27 -25.39
CA PRO A 341 13.47 -2.90 -26.79
C PRO A 341 13.54 -4.06 -27.80
N ASN A 342 13.91 -5.26 -27.39
CA ASN A 342 14.06 -6.43 -28.26
C ASN A 342 13.02 -7.54 -27.97
N ILE A 343 11.83 -7.18 -27.47
CA ILE A 343 10.79 -8.13 -27.14
C ILE A 343 9.50 -7.80 -27.90
N THR A 344 9.56 -7.94 -29.21
CA THR A 344 8.39 -8.13 -30.08
C THR A 344 8.25 -9.59 -30.40
#